data_be4924fa049b535bc6f0a2bde6f9d800
#
_entry.id   be4924fa049b535bc6f0a2bde6f9d800
#
_cell.length_a   1.000
_cell.length_b   1.000
_cell.length_c   1.000
_cell.angle_alpha   90.00
_cell.angle_beta   90.00
_cell.angle_gamma   90.00
#
_symmetry.space_group_name_H-M   'P 1'
#
loop_
_entity.id
_entity.type
_entity.pdbx_description
1 polymer ?
#
loop_
_entity_poly.entity_id
_entity_poly.type
_entity_poly.pdbx_seq_one_letter_code
_entity_poly.pdbx_strand_id
1 'polypeptide(L)'
;MESLLIGLRIMALLTLARWFTPSTTTLSSWAKGLSTLTLAYTPIHALVFWLLQESGGVATCLTGAIGSSVIAYVIVLGVKRLVGEYEV
;
A
#
# COMPACT_ATOMS: atom_id res chain seq x y z
N MET A 1 -17.54 13.64 -3.86
CA MET A 1 -17.34 12.28 -4.38
C MET A 1 -15.88 11.92 -4.53
N GLU A 2 -15.09 12.79 -5.16
CA GLU A 2 -13.66 12.54 -5.33
C GLU A 2 -12.93 12.40 -4.01
N SER A 3 -13.22 13.29 -3.05
CA SER A 3 -12.59 13.21 -1.72
C SER A 3 -12.89 11.88 -1.03
N LEU A 4 -14.11 11.37 -1.20
CA LEU A 4 -14.49 10.09 -0.62
C LEU A 4 -13.73 8.94 -1.26
N LEU A 5 -13.58 8.95 -2.58
CA LEU A 5 -12.83 7.92 -3.29
C LEU A 5 -11.34 7.94 -2.92
N ILE A 6 -10.75 9.13 -2.83
CA ILE A 6 -9.36 9.28 -2.43
C ILE A 6 -9.17 8.78 -0.99
N GLY A 7 -10.07 9.16 -0.08
CA GLY A 7 -10.02 8.71 1.30
C GLY A 7 -10.15 7.20 1.42
N LEU A 8 -11.08 6.61 0.67
CA LEU A 8 -11.28 5.17 0.62
C LEU A 8 -10.01 4.44 0.14
N ARG A 9 -9.38 4.99 -0.90
CA ARG A 9 -8.14 4.43 -1.44
C ARG A 9 -7.03 4.43 -0.39
N ILE A 10 -6.87 5.55 0.30
CA ILE A 10 -5.84 5.69 1.34
C ILE A 10 -6.12 4.73 2.49
N MET A 11 -7.37 4.65 2.96
CA MET A 11 -7.73 3.76 4.05
C MET A 11 -7.54 2.30 3.68
N ALA A 12 -7.93 1.92 2.46
CA ALA A 12 -7.72 0.56 1.98
C ALA A 12 -6.23 0.22 1.95
N LEU A 13 -5.41 1.16 1.44
CA LEU A 13 -3.97 0.97 1.38
C LEU A 13 -3.36 0.78 2.76
N LEU A 14 -3.71 1.63 3.71
CA LEU A 14 -3.17 1.55 5.07
C LEU A 14 -3.63 0.28 5.78
N THR A 15 -4.88 -0.13 5.59
CA THR A 15 -5.41 -1.35 6.18
C THR A 15 -4.67 -2.57 5.63
N LEU A 16 -4.49 -2.64 4.32
CA LEU A 16 -3.76 -3.73 3.70
C LEU A 16 -2.29 -3.72 4.12
N ALA A 17 -1.68 -2.54 4.20
CA ALA A 17 -0.30 -2.41 4.63
C ALA A 17 -0.12 -2.95 6.05
N ARG A 18 -1.02 -2.57 6.95
CA ARG A 18 -0.98 -3.07 8.32
C ARG A 18 -1.11 -4.59 8.38
N TRP A 19 -1.98 -5.13 7.55
CA TRP A 19 -2.25 -6.57 7.52
C TRP A 19 -1.06 -7.36 6.99
N PHE A 20 -0.45 -6.88 5.90
CA PHE A 20 0.60 -7.62 5.21
C PHE A 20 2.01 -7.29 5.68
N THR A 21 2.18 -6.27 6.52
CA THR A 21 3.50 -5.92 7.04
C THR A 21 3.93 -6.96 8.07
N PRO A 22 5.11 -7.59 7.88
CA PRO A 22 5.58 -8.63 8.80
C PRO A 22 6.02 -8.06 10.15
N SER A 23 6.02 -8.93 11.16
CA SER A 23 6.53 -8.58 12.49
C SER A 23 7.96 -9.06 12.71
N THR A 24 8.64 -9.49 11.67
CA THR A 24 10.01 -10.01 11.75
C THR A 24 10.97 -9.17 10.93
N THR A 25 12.27 -9.32 11.19
CA THR A 25 13.31 -8.58 10.48
C THR A 25 13.86 -9.34 9.27
N THR A 26 13.31 -10.50 8.95
CA THR A 26 13.78 -11.30 7.82
C THR A 26 13.52 -10.61 6.49
N LEU A 27 14.56 -10.51 5.67
CA LEU A 27 14.44 -9.87 4.36
C LEU A 27 13.41 -10.57 3.48
N SER A 28 13.34 -11.90 3.51
CA SER A 28 12.38 -12.65 2.72
C SER A 28 10.94 -12.35 3.16
N SER A 29 10.70 -12.17 4.46
CA SER A 29 9.37 -11.78 4.96
C SER A 29 8.99 -10.38 4.50
N TRP A 30 9.94 -9.46 4.50
CA TRP A 30 9.70 -8.09 4.01
C TRP A 30 9.37 -8.09 2.53
N ALA A 31 10.15 -8.80 1.72
CA ALA A 31 9.91 -8.87 0.28
C ALA A 31 8.55 -9.51 -0.01
N LYS A 32 8.21 -10.58 0.69
CA LYS A 32 6.94 -11.26 0.53
C LYS A 32 5.76 -10.36 0.92
N GLY A 33 5.88 -9.67 2.05
CA GLY A 33 4.85 -8.75 2.52
C GLY A 33 4.63 -7.61 1.56
N LEU A 34 5.70 -6.98 1.08
CA LEU A 34 5.60 -5.88 0.14
C LEU A 34 5.01 -6.34 -1.19
N SER A 35 5.43 -7.49 -1.70
CA SER A 35 4.89 -8.04 -2.95
C SER A 35 3.40 -8.32 -2.81
N THR A 36 2.98 -8.94 -1.70
CA THR A 36 1.57 -9.24 -1.45
C THR A 36 0.74 -7.97 -1.33
N LEU A 37 1.25 -6.96 -0.62
CA LEU A 37 0.58 -5.67 -0.49
C LEU A 37 0.40 -5.01 -1.85
N THR A 38 1.46 -4.99 -2.66
CA THR A 38 1.41 -4.37 -3.99
C THR A 38 0.39 -5.08 -4.88
N LEU A 39 0.39 -6.41 -4.88
CA LEU A 39 -0.55 -7.18 -5.67
C LEU A 39 -2.00 -6.98 -5.21
N ALA A 40 -2.22 -6.89 -3.90
CA ALA A 40 -3.55 -6.70 -3.35
C ALA A 40 -4.09 -5.28 -3.58
N TYR A 41 -3.21 -4.28 -3.50
CA TYR A 41 -3.60 -2.89 -3.63
C TYR A 41 -3.78 -2.44 -5.09
N THR A 42 -2.97 -2.98 -5.99
CA THR A 42 -2.98 -2.52 -7.40
C THR A 42 -4.37 -2.54 -8.04
N PRO A 43 -5.20 -3.60 -7.89
CA PRO A 43 -6.55 -3.58 -8.44
C PRO A 43 -7.43 -2.47 -7.85
N ILE A 44 -7.28 -2.22 -6.55
CA ILE A 44 -8.05 -1.16 -5.87
C ILE A 44 -7.63 0.20 -6.41
N HIS A 45 -6.33 0.43 -6.53
CA HIS A 45 -5.79 1.67 -7.07
C HIS A 45 -6.25 1.87 -8.52
N ALA A 46 -6.21 0.82 -9.32
CA ALA A 46 -6.63 0.89 -10.72
C ALA A 46 -8.11 1.23 -10.85
N LEU A 47 -8.95 0.65 -10.00
CA LEU A 47 -10.38 0.93 -10.00
C LEU A 47 -10.65 2.40 -9.67
N VAL A 48 -10.02 2.91 -8.61
CA VAL A 48 -10.20 4.32 -8.21
C VAL A 48 -9.62 5.25 -9.27
N PHE A 49 -8.45 4.90 -9.82
CA PHE A 49 -7.82 5.66 -10.91
C PHE A 49 -8.79 5.82 -12.09
N TRP A 50 -9.42 4.71 -12.47
CA TRP A 50 -10.39 4.72 -13.56
C TRP A 50 -11.64 5.53 -13.21
N LEU A 51 -12.17 5.38 -11.99
CA LEU A 51 -13.36 6.10 -11.55
C LEU A 51 -13.12 7.60 -11.48
N LEU A 52 -11.93 8.02 -11.06
CA LEU A 52 -11.56 9.43 -11.00
C LEU A 52 -11.12 9.99 -12.34
N GLN A 53 -10.99 9.15 -13.35
CA GLN A 53 -10.52 9.53 -14.69
C GLN A 53 -9.19 10.28 -14.64
N GLU A 54 -8.28 9.80 -13.81
CA GLU A 54 -6.96 10.38 -13.70
C GLU A 54 -6.20 10.19 -15.02
N SER A 55 -5.38 11.17 -15.36
CA SER A 55 -4.62 11.15 -16.61
C SER A 55 -3.29 10.43 -16.46
N GLY A 56 -2.73 9.98 -17.57
CA GLY A 56 -1.40 9.37 -17.59
C GLY A 56 -1.38 7.91 -18.03
N GLY A 57 -2.54 7.30 -18.18
CA GLY A 57 -2.64 5.94 -18.69
C GLY A 57 -2.19 4.86 -17.73
N VAL A 58 -2.00 3.65 -18.24
CA VAL A 58 -1.66 2.47 -17.44
C VAL A 58 -0.32 2.62 -16.72
N ALA A 59 0.67 3.20 -17.40
CA ALA A 59 2.00 3.39 -16.80
C ALA A 59 1.92 4.25 -15.54
N THR A 60 1.19 5.36 -15.59
CA THR A 60 1.02 6.23 -14.43
C THR A 60 0.24 5.53 -13.32
N CYS A 61 -0.79 4.77 -13.68
CA CYS A 61 -1.56 3.99 -12.71
C CYS A 61 -0.69 2.98 -11.97
N LEU A 62 0.08 2.19 -12.70
CA LEU A 62 0.95 1.17 -12.11
C LEU A 62 2.04 1.79 -11.25
N THR A 63 2.68 2.85 -11.75
CA THR A 63 3.72 3.56 -10.99
C THR A 63 3.16 4.11 -9.68
N GLY A 64 1.96 4.71 -9.74
CA GLY A 64 1.29 5.23 -8.56
C GLY A 64 0.94 4.14 -7.56
N ALA A 65 0.43 3.00 -8.04
CA ALA A 65 0.09 1.88 -7.18
C ALA A 65 1.32 1.32 -6.47
N ILE A 66 2.40 1.08 -7.22
CA ILE A 66 3.64 0.54 -6.65
C ILE A 66 4.26 1.54 -5.67
N GLY A 67 4.37 2.80 -6.07
CA GLY A 67 4.94 3.84 -5.20
C GLY A 67 4.16 4.01 -3.91
N SER A 68 2.84 4.06 -4.01
CA SER A 68 1.97 4.17 -2.84
C SER A 68 2.12 2.96 -1.91
N SER A 69 2.21 1.77 -2.47
CA SER A 69 2.39 0.54 -1.69
C SER A 69 3.71 0.57 -0.92
N VAL A 70 4.80 0.99 -1.58
CA VAL A 70 6.12 1.08 -0.93
C VAL A 70 6.09 2.09 0.21
N ILE A 71 5.53 3.27 -0.03
CA ILE A 71 5.46 4.33 0.98
C ILE A 71 4.63 3.86 2.17
N ALA A 72 3.47 3.28 1.94
CA ALA A 72 2.60 2.80 3.02
C ALA A 72 3.29 1.68 3.81
N TYR A 73 3.97 0.79 3.12
CA TYR A 73 4.69 -0.32 3.75
C TYR A 73 5.76 0.21 4.72
N VAL A 74 6.56 1.17 4.27
CA VAL A 74 7.62 1.78 5.08
C VAL A 74 7.02 2.51 6.29
N ILE A 75 5.93 3.26 6.08
CA ILE A 75 5.27 3.98 7.16
C ILE A 75 4.74 3.02 8.22
N VAL A 76 4.06 1.94 7.81
CA VAL A 76 3.50 0.97 8.74
C VAL A 76 4.61 0.22 9.48
N LEU A 77 5.69 -0.13 8.80
CA LEU A 77 6.86 -0.74 9.46
C LEU A 77 7.41 0.18 10.53
N GLY A 78 7.56 1.47 10.21
CA GLY A 78 8.06 2.45 11.18
C GLY A 78 7.14 2.57 12.40
N VAL A 79 5.83 2.63 12.17
CA VAL A 79 4.86 2.73 13.26
C VAL A 79 4.89 1.48 14.13
N LYS A 80 4.91 0.29 13.53
CA LYS A 80 4.98 -0.96 14.29
C LYS A 80 6.23 -1.03 15.14
N ARG A 81 7.34 -0.57 14.63
CA ARG A 81 8.60 -0.54 15.36
C ARG A 81 8.52 0.42 16.55
N LEU A 82 7.90 1.60 16.34
CA LEU A 82 7.77 2.61 17.38
C LEU A 82 6.86 2.16 18.52
N VAL A 83 5.80 1.43 18.22
CA VAL A 83 4.86 0.95 19.23
C VAL A 83 5.27 -0.41 19.83
N GLY A 84 6.40 -0.97 19.42
CA GLY A 84 6.91 -2.22 19.96
C GLY A 84 6.24 -3.48 19.42
N GLU A 85 5.44 -3.38 18.37
CA GLU A 85 4.80 -4.54 17.75
C GLU A 85 5.77 -5.31 16.84
N TYR A 86 6.91 -4.72 16.55
CA TYR A 86 7.88 -5.28 15.63
C TYR A 86 8.91 -6.10 16.39
N GLU A 87 9.05 -7.38 16.03
CA GLU A 87 10.04 -8.27 16.63
C GLU A 87 11.38 -8.11 15.94
N VAL A 88 12.40 -7.93 16.73
CA VAL A 88 13.77 -7.75 16.25
C VAL A 88 14.60 -9.01 16.43
#